data_dd54ab23f813a7727ed4e7ba9ab1177a
#
_entry.id   dd54ab23f813a7727ed4e7ba9ab1177a
#
_cell.length_a   1.000
_cell.length_b   1.000
_cell.length_c   1.000
_cell.angle_alpha   90.00
_cell.angle_beta   90.00
_cell.angle_gamma   90.00
#
_symmetry.space_group_name_H-M   'P 1'
#
loop_
_entity.id
_entity.type
_entity.pdbx_description
1 polymer ?
#
loop_
_entity_poly.entity_id
_entity_poly.type
_entity_poly.pdbx_seq_one_letter_code
_entity_poly.pdbx_strand_id
1 'polypeptide(L)'
;MLLLTGGAGYIGSHAVINFLEAGHDVLIFDNLEVGHIETVNTLKKLGQVEFEKGDLRNSLDVEKLFSKYKIEGVIHFAAHALIEESVKNPDKYYQNNVIGTINLLHSMIKHDVKRIVFSSTCATYGEPKYVPIDEKHPQNPINPYGMSKLMIEKILDDYDKAYNLKSIKLRYFNVVGADSQGRIGEWHENETHLVPNIIKSAL
;
A
#
# COMPACT_ATOMS: atom_id res chain seq x y z
N MET A 1 15.49 -0.59 9.79
CA MET A 1 14.09 -1.09 9.89
C MET A 1 13.33 -0.87 8.58
N LEU A 2 12.29 -1.67 8.33
CA LEU A 2 11.44 -1.52 7.15
C LEU A 2 10.25 -0.60 7.43
N LEU A 3 9.98 0.36 6.55
CA LEU A 3 8.79 1.21 6.62
C LEU A 3 7.65 0.56 5.83
N LEU A 4 6.52 0.31 6.51
CA LEU A 4 5.27 -0.13 5.88
C LEU A 4 4.24 1.00 5.97
N THR A 5 3.97 1.68 4.85
CA THR A 5 2.88 2.65 4.78
C THR A 5 1.56 1.92 4.54
N GLY A 6 0.49 2.31 5.21
CA GLY A 6 -0.76 1.56 5.19
C GLY A 6 -0.70 0.24 5.97
N GLY A 7 0.25 0.13 6.91
CA GLY A 7 0.47 -1.08 7.69
C GLY A 7 -0.62 -1.40 8.73
N ALA A 8 -1.53 -0.49 9.00
CA ALA A 8 -2.69 -0.72 9.86
C ALA A 8 -3.90 -1.28 9.09
N GLY A 9 -3.85 -1.29 7.76
CA GLY A 9 -4.89 -1.83 6.88
C GLY A 9 -4.75 -3.34 6.66
N TYR A 10 -5.70 -3.93 5.92
CA TYR A 10 -5.80 -5.39 5.70
C TYR A 10 -4.49 -6.00 5.15
N ILE A 11 -4.07 -5.65 3.93
CA ILE A 11 -2.91 -6.26 3.28
C ILE A 11 -1.61 -5.88 4.03
N GLY A 12 -1.52 -4.59 4.44
CA GLY A 12 -0.34 -4.10 5.14
C GLY A 12 -0.07 -4.82 6.45
N SER A 13 -1.10 -5.07 7.25
CA SER A 13 -0.96 -5.77 8.54
C SER A 13 -0.49 -7.22 8.39
N HIS A 14 -0.99 -7.94 7.37
CA HIS A 14 -0.50 -9.29 7.05
C HIS A 14 0.98 -9.27 6.62
N ALA A 15 1.38 -8.26 5.83
CA ALA A 15 2.79 -8.09 5.48
C ALA A 15 3.66 -7.79 6.71
N VAL A 16 3.16 -6.97 7.67
CA VAL A 16 3.87 -6.72 8.94
C VAL A 16 4.17 -8.03 9.66
N ILE A 17 3.17 -8.93 9.81
CA ILE A 17 3.38 -10.23 10.46
C ILE A 17 4.50 -11.01 9.75
N ASN A 18 4.46 -11.11 8.43
CA ASN A 18 5.47 -11.85 7.67
C ASN A 18 6.87 -11.26 7.85
N PHE A 19 7.02 -9.92 7.88
CA PHE A 19 8.32 -9.29 8.12
C PHE A 19 8.81 -9.50 9.55
N LEU A 20 7.94 -9.49 10.56
CA LEU A 20 8.29 -9.79 11.94
C LEU A 20 8.76 -11.26 12.09
N GLU A 21 8.04 -12.21 11.48
CA GLU A 21 8.40 -13.63 11.47
C GLU A 21 9.72 -13.88 10.73
N ALA A 22 10.08 -13.04 9.75
CA ALA A 22 11.38 -13.04 9.08
C ALA A 22 12.49 -12.31 9.87
N GLY A 23 12.19 -11.78 11.06
CA GLY A 23 13.18 -11.16 11.95
C GLY A 23 13.49 -9.69 11.62
N HIS A 24 12.60 -8.99 10.91
CA HIS A 24 12.77 -7.57 10.63
C HIS A 24 12.07 -6.68 11.65
N ASP A 25 12.72 -5.57 12.02
CA ASP A 25 12.07 -4.47 12.72
C ASP A 25 11.19 -3.68 11.75
N VAL A 26 9.96 -3.37 12.16
CA VAL A 26 8.95 -2.73 11.32
C VAL A 26 8.54 -1.38 11.89
N LEU A 27 8.44 -0.38 11.01
CA LEU A 27 7.81 0.91 11.27
C LEU A 27 6.53 1.00 10.43
N ILE A 28 5.39 1.13 11.10
CA ILE A 28 4.10 1.38 10.46
C ILE A 28 3.87 2.88 10.39
N PHE A 29 3.52 3.40 9.20
CA PHE A 29 3.04 4.76 8.99
C PHE A 29 1.64 4.72 8.38
N ASP A 30 0.65 5.23 9.10
CA ASP A 30 -0.76 5.15 8.73
C ASP A 30 -1.54 6.34 9.29
N ASN A 31 -2.51 6.87 8.57
CA ASN A 31 -3.37 7.95 9.06
C ASN A 31 -4.60 7.43 9.81
N LEU A 32 -4.86 6.12 9.77
CA LEU A 32 -6.02 5.44 10.34
C LEU A 32 -7.36 5.89 9.72
N GLU A 33 -7.35 6.32 8.45
CA GLU A 33 -8.58 6.65 7.71
C GLU A 33 -9.35 5.38 7.32
N VAL A 34 -8.62 4.28 7.04
CA VAL A 34 -9.16 2.96 6.70
C VAL A 34 -8.59 1.88 7.62
N GLY A 35 -7.34 2.04 8.06
CA GLY A 35 -6.67 1.13 8.98
C GLY A 35 -7.16 1.30 10.43
N HIS A 36 -6.90 0.29 11.27
CA HIS A 36 -7.40 0.23 12.65
C HIS A 36 -6.26 0.23 13.67
N ILE A 37 -6.39 1.02 14.71
CA ILE A 37 -5.39 1.08 15.80
C ILE A 37 -5.31 -0.24 16.58
N GLU A 38 -6.40 -0.99 16.66
CA GLU A 38 -6.49 -2.31 17.27
C GLU A 38 -5.58 -3.32 16.57
N THR A 39 -5.51 -3.23 15.22
CA THR A 39 -4.58 -4.01 14.40
C THR A 39 -3.14 -3.69 14.78
N VAL A 40 -2.78 -2.41 14.88
CA VAL A 40 -1.44 -1.98 15.31
C VAL A 40 -1.12 -2.50 16.71
N ASN A 41 -2.06 -2.41 17.65
CA ASN A 41 -1.89 -2.91 19.02
C ASN A 41 -1.68 -4.43 19.06
N THR A 42 -2.32 -5.16 18.17
CA THR A 42 -2.10 -6.62 18.01
C THR A 42 -0.70 -6.89 17.47
N LEU A 43 -0.28 -6.18 16.42
CA LEU A 43 1.03 -6.36 15.80
C LEU A 43 2.19 -6.04 16.76
N LYS A 44 2.06 -5.02 17.61
CA LYS A 44 3.04 -4.68 18.65
C LYS A 44 3.29 -5.79 19.68
N LYS A 45 2.34 -6.71 19.86
CA LYS A 45 2.52 -7.87 20.75
C LYS A 45 3.31 -9.01 20.09
N LEU A 46 3.50 -8.95 18.77
CA LEU A 46 4.14 -10.02 17.99
C LEU A 46 5.63 -9.78 17.74
N GLY A 47 6.12 -8.55 17.90
CA GLY A 47 7.52 -8.23 17.67
C GLY A 47 7.83 -6.73 17.76
N GLN A 48 8.98 -6.33 17.24
CA GLN A 48 9.44 -4.94 17.25
C GLN A 48 8.68 -4.13 16.19
N VAL A 49 7.62 -3.48 16.63
CA VAL A 49 6.77 -2.61 15.79
C VAL A 49 6.72 -1.22 16.38
N GLU A 50 7.26 -0.27 15.62
CA GLU A 50 7.03 1.16 15.83
C GLU A 50 5.80 1.61 15.02
N PHE A 51 5.09 2.60 15.55
CA PHE A 51 3.91 3.17 14.87
C PHE A 51 3.95 4.69 14.95
N GLU A 52 3.85 5.31 13.78
CA GLU A 52 3.69 6.76 13.65
C GLU A 52 2.37 7.04 12.91
N LYS A 53 1.50 7.78 13.57
CA LYS A 53 0.29 8.30 12.93
C LYS A 53 0.64 9.52 12.11
N GLY A 54 0.34 9.49 10.81
CA GLY A 54 0.57 10.61 9.90
C GLY A 54 -0.02 10.36 8.53
N ASP A 55 0.02 11.38 7.70
CA ASP A 55 -0.61 11.37 6.39
C ASP A 55 0.41 11.61 5.28
N LEU A 56 0.44 10.74 4.27
CA LEU A 56 1.32 10.91 3.12
C LEU A 56 1.02 12.19 2.31
N ARG A 57 -0.21 12.69 2.36
CA ARG A 57 -0.60 13.97 1.74
C ARG A 57 0.10 15.17 2.40
N ASN A 58 0.53 15.02 3.66
CA ASN A 58 1.30 16.02 4.39
C ASN A 58 2.81 15.71 4.30
N SER A 59 3.51 16.43 3.44
CA SER A 59 4.97 16.24 3.25
C SER A 59 5.79 16.44 4.54
N LEU A 60 5.32 17.26 5.49
CA LEU A 60 6.00 17.46 6.77
C LEU A 60 5.91 16.23 7.68
N ASP A 61 4.80 15.49 7.66
CA ASP A 61 4.67 14.25 8.42
C ASP A 61 5.65 13.20 7.89
N VAL A 62 5.74 13.09 6.55
CA VAL A 62 6.67 12.16 5.90
C VAL A 62 8.12 12.54 6.21
N GLU A 63 8.48 13.82 6.11
CA GLU A 63 9.84 14.29 6.40
C GLU A 63 10.24 14.04 7.86
N LYS A 64 9.35 14.29 8.83
CA LYS A 64 9.57 13.99 10.24
C LYS A 64 9.85 12.51 10.47
N LEU A 65 9.09 11.62 9.78
CA LEU A 65 9.26 10.18 9.87
C LEU A 65 10.67 9.75 9.46
N PHE A 66 11.14 10.18 8.29
CA PHE A 66 12.49 9.84 7.78
C PHE A 66 13.62 10.49 8.58
N SER A 67 13.37 11.66 9.18
CA SER A 67 14.33 12.30 10.07
C SER A 67 14.48 11.58 11.42
N LYS A 68 13.41 10.93 11.89
CA LYS A 68 13.36 10.24 13.19
C LYS A 68 13.90 8.82 13.13
N TYR A 69 13.67 8.10 12.03
CA TYR A 69 13.95 6.68 11.91
C TYR A 69 14.96 6.36 10.81
N LYS A 70 15.87 5.42 11.09
CA LYS A 70 16.77 4.87 10.07
C LYS A 70 16.03 3.82 9.23
N ILE A 71 15.46 4.25 8.10
CA ILE A 71 14.70 3.42 7.17
C ILE A 71 15.65 2.82 6.13
N GLU A 72 15.54 1.51 5.87
CA GLU A 72 16.36 0.78 4.90
C GLU A 72 15.62 0.47 3.59
N GLY A 73 14.29 0.44 3.66
CA GLY A 73 13.43 0.18 2.52
C GLY A 73 11.97 0.44 2.87
N VAL A 74 11.16 0.60 1.84
CA VAL A 74 9.74 0.94 1.96
C VAL A 74 8.87 -0.13 1.32
N ILE A 75 7.80 -0.54 2.00
CA ILE A 75 6.72 -1.33 1.43
C ILE A 75 5.47 -0.44 1.47
N HIS A 76 4.99 -0.06 0.30
CA HIS A 76 3.97 0.97 0.15
C HIS A 76 2.60 0.39 -0.17
N PHE A 77 1.75 0.26 0.87
CA PHE A 77 0.35 -0.20 0.74
C PHE A 77 -0.65 0.96 0.85
N ALA A 78 -0.29 2.08 1.48
CA ALA A 78 -1.22 3.19 1.72
C ALA A 78 -1.84 3.71 0.42
N ALA A 79 -3.15 3.53 0.26
CA ALA A 79 -3.91 3.98 -0.89
C ALA A 79 -5.41 3.91 -0.63
N HIS A 80 -6.21 4.74 -1.30
CA HIS A 80 -7.62 4.46 -1.54
C HIS A 80 -7.73 3.46 -2.70
N ALA A 81 -8.60 2.45 -2.58
CA ALA A 81 -8.67 1.30 -3.50
C ALA A 81 -10.07 0.97 -4.04
N LEU A 82 -11.11 1.73 -3.68
CA LEU A 82 -12.49 1.49 -4.11
C LEU A 82 -12.72 2.07 -5.52
N ILE A 83 -12.92 1.20 -6.51
CA ILE A 83 -13.08 1.58 -7.92
C ILE A 83 -14.26 2.53 -8.11
N GLU A 84 -15.43 2.19 -7.57
CA GLU A 84 -16.64 3.02 -7.71
C GLU A 84 -16.47 4.41 -7.09
N GLU A 85 -15.84 4.50 -5.93
CA GLU A 85 -15.54 5.78 -5.29
C GLU A 85 -14.59 6.60 -6.16
N SER A 86 -13.59 5.96 -6.79
CA SER A 86 -12.63 6.66 -7.64
C SER A 86 -13.29 7.36 -8.83
N VAL A 87 -14.35 6.77 -9.38
CA VAL A 87 -15.12 7.37 -10.49
C VAL A 87 -15.94 8.57 -10.01
N LYS A 88 -16.49 8.49 -8.79
CA LYS A 88 -17.32 9.57 -8.20
C LYS A 88 -16.48 10.71 -7.64
N ASN A 89 -15.29 10.41 -7.13
CA ASN A 89 -14.39 11.39 -6.51
C ASN A 89 -12.92 11.13 -6.93
N PRO A 90 -12.56 11.40 -8.18
CA PRO A 90 -11.21 11.14 -8.69
C PRO A 90 -10.12 11.98 -7.99
N ASP A 91 -10.43 13.20 -7.56
CA ASP A 91 -9.48 14.08 -6.86
C ASP A 91 -8.95 13.42 -5.58
N LYS A 92 -9.83 12.83 -4.77
CA LYS A 92 -9.45 12.07 -3.57
C LYS A 92 -8.36 11.03 -3.89
N TYR A 93 -8.48 10.32 -5.01
CA TYR A 93 -7.54 9.27 -5.43
C TYR A 93 -6.21 9.86 -5.92
N TYR A 94 -6.24 10.93 -6.70
CA TYR A 94 -5.01 11.56 -7.16
C TYR A 94 -4.25 12.24 -6.01
N GLN A 95 -4.94 12.93 -5.11
CA GLN A 95 -4.32 13.55 -3.93
C GLN A 95 -3.69 12.49 -3.01
N ASN A 96 -4.45 11.46 -2.67
CA ASN A 96 -3.95 10.44 -1.74
C ASN A 96 -2.91 9.53 -2.40
N ASN A 97 -3.25 8.92 -3.54
CA ASN A 97 -2.40 7.87 -4.12
C ASN A 97 -1.20 8.47 -4.85
N VAL A 98 -1.38 9.52 -5.65
CA VAL A 98 -0.28 10.06 -6.48
C VAL A 98 0.54 11.09 -5.70
N ILE A 99 -0.09 12.14 -5.18
CA ILE A 99 0.63 13.20 -4.44
C ILE A 99 1.24 12.62 -3.16
N GLY A 100 0.49 11.82 -2.40
CA GLY A 100 1.04 11.14 -1.22
C GLY A 100 2.27 10.28 -1.52
N THR A 101 2.24 9.53 -2.63
CA THR A 101 3.42 8.74 -3.06
C THR A 101 4.59 9.64 -3.48
N ILE A 102 4.33 10.74 -4.18
CA ILE A 102 5.40 11.70 -4.55
C ILE A 102 6.07 12.28 -3.30
N ASN A 103 5.32 12.65 -2.27
CA ASN A 103 5.87 13.12 -0.99
C ASN A 103 6.76 12.04 -0.33
N LEU A 104 6.30 10.77 -0.37
CA LEU A 104 7.08 9.64 0.12
C LEU A 104 8.40 9.50 -0.66
N LEU A 105 8.35 9.52 -1.98
CA LEU A 105 9.53 9.39 -2.85
C LEU A 105 10.52 10.55 -2.67
N HIS A 106 10.04 11.78 -2.47
CA HIS A 106 10.90 12.93 -2.17
C HIS A 106 11.71 12.71 -0.87
N SER A 107 11.04 12.26 0.21
CA SER A 107 11.73 11.96 1.46
C SER A 107 12.67 10.77 1.32
N MET A 108 12.29 9.72 0.58
CA MET A 108 13.19 8.60 0.29
C MET A 108 14.49 9.05 -0.39
N ILE A 109 14.39 9.90 -1.42
CA ILE A 109 15.59 10.42 -2.12
C ILE A 109 16.44 11.27 -1.19
N LYS A 110 15.82 12.18 -0.43
CA LYS A 110 16.52 13.10 0.49
C LYS A 110 17.29 12.33 1.57
N HIS A 111 16.75 11.20 2.05
CA HIS A 111 17.36 10.37 3.11
C HIS A 111 18.11 9.14 2.58
N ASP A 112 18.38 9.09 1.27
CA ASP A 112 19.12 8.02 0.59
C ASP A 112 18.50 6.60 0.71
N VAL A 113 17.19 6.51 0.84
CA VAL A 113 16.45 5.25 0.84
C VAL A 113 16.10 4.88 -0.60
N LYS A 114 16.74 3.83 -1.14
CA LYS A 114 16.71 3.50 -2.57
C LYS A 114 15.91 2.26 -2.95
N ARG A 115 15.10 1.72 -2.03
CA ARG A 115 14.35 0.47 -2.27
C ARG A 115 12.90 0.64 -1.89
N ILE A 116 12.00 0.32 -2.83
CA ILE A 116 10.56 0.34 -2.58
C ILE A 116 9.87 -0.88 -3.21
N VAL A 117 8.98 -1.51 -2.46
CA VAL A 117 7.98 -2.43 -2.98
C VAL A 117 6.65 -1.69 -3.02
N PHE A 118 6.08 -1.57 -4.20
CA PHE A 118 4.84 -0.83 -4.43
C PHE A 118 3.66 -1.77 -4.67
N SER A 119 2.62 -1.61 -3.87
CA SER A 119 1.32 -2.25 -4.05
C SER A 119 0.59 -1.61 -5.24
N SER A 120 0.77 -2.19 -6.43
CA SER A 120 0.02 -1.84 -7.62
C SER A 120 -1.27 -2.68 -7.72
N THR A 121 -1.86 -2.80 -8.91
CA THR A 121 -3.14 -3.46 -9.11
C THR A 121 -3.30 -4.00 -10.54
N CYS A 122 -4.09 -5.06 -10.71
CA CYS A 122 -4.54 -5.51 -12.02
C CYS A 122 -5.39 -4.46 -12.77
N ALA A 123 -6.01 -3.51 -12.05
CA ALA A 123 -6.79 -2.43 -12.66
C ALA A 123 -5.96 -1.54 -13.60
N THR A 124 -4.62 -1.60 -13.55
CA THR A 124 -3.75 -0.93 -14.52
C THR A 124 -3.89 -1.51 -15.92
N TYR A 125 -4.29 -2.77 -16.09
CA TYR A 125 -4.46 -3.41 -17.39
C TYR A 125 -5.73 -2.96 -18.13
N GLY A 126 -6.80 -2.62 -17.39
CA GLY A 126 -8.11 -2.33 -17.95
C GLY A 126 -8.77 -3.58 -18.54
N GLU A 127 -9.48 -3.43 -19.67
CA GLU A 127 -10.08 -4.54 -20.38
C GLU A 127 -9.00 -5.45 -21.02
N PRO A 128 -8.99 -6.75 -20.69
CA PRO A 128 -7.95 -7.64 -21.16
C PRO A 128 -7.97 -7.81 -22.69
N LYS A 129 -6.80 -7.71 -23.31
CA LYS A 129 -6.60 -7.99 -24.74
C LYS A 129 -6.35 -9.47 -25.03
N TYR A 130 -5.83 -10.19 -24.03
CA TYR A 130 -5.62 -11.64 -24.04
C TYR A 130 -5.59 -12.19 -22.62
N VAL A 131 -5.85 -13.48 -22.48
CA VAL A 131 -5.77 -14.23 -21.22
C VAL A 131 -4.98 -15.52 -21.42
N PRO A 132 -4.21 -15.96 -20.43
CA PRO A 132 -3.98 -15.31 -19.13
C PRO A 132 -3.21 -13.98 -19.27
N ILE A 133 -3.47 -13.04 -18.35
CA ILE A 133 -2.76 -11.76 -18.31
C ILE A 133 -1.36 -12.02 -17.73
N ASP A 134 -0.33 -11.50 -18.40
CA ASP A 134 1.06 -11.49 -17.95
C ASP A 134 1.58 -10.06 -17.76
N GLU A 135 2.83 -9.93 -17.34
CA GLU A 135 3.47 -8.62 -17.08
C GLU A 135 3.69 -7.79 -18.38
N LYS A 136 3.63 -8.41 -19.55
CA LYS A 136 3.77 -7.76 -20.86
C LYS A 136 2.44 -7.25 -21.40
N HIS A 137 1.32 -7.63 -20.76
CA HIS A 137 -0.01 -7.19 -21.18
C HIS A 137 -0.08 -5.66 -21.21
N PRO A 138 -0.67 -5.05 -22.25
CA PRO A 138 -0.83 -3.59 -22.32
C PRO A 138 -1.58 -3.04 -21.11
N GLN A 139 -1.13 -1.89 -20.60
CA GLN A 139 -1.78 -1.19 -19.50
C GLN A 139 -2.64 -0.06 -20.06
N ASN A 140 -3.95 -0.15 -19.87
CA ASN A 140 -4.92 0.85 -20.28
C ASN A 140 -6.07 0.93 -19.25
N PRO A 141 -5.83 1.54 -18.08
CA PRO A 141 -6.81 1.59 -17.00
C PRO A 141 -8.08 2.32 -17.43
N ILE A 142 -9.23 1.83 -16.98
CA ILE A 142 -10.57 2.34 -17.32
C ILE A 142 -11.23 3.12 -16.16
N ASN A 143 -10.50 3.34 -15.07
CA ASN A 143 -10.98 4.09 -13.91
C ASN A 143 -9.85 4.88 -13.25
N PRO A 144 -10.16 5.94 -12.46
CA PRO A 144 -9.15 6.79 -11.80
C PRO A 144 -8.27 6.04 -10.80
N TYR A 145 -8.78 5.01 -10.11
CA TYR A 145 -7.95 4.16 -9.23
C TYR A 145 -6.84 3.47 -10.02
N GLY A 146 -7.19 2.72 -11.08
CA GLY A 146 -6.20 2.06 -11.94
C GLY A 146 -5.23 3.05 -12.57
N MET A 147 -5.73 4.23 -13.01
CA MET A 147 -4.90 5.30 -13.56
C MET A 147 -3.92 5.83 -12.51
N SER A 148 -4.34 6.09 -11.26
CA SER A 148 -3.46 6.56 -10.19
C SER A 148 -2.31 5.58 -9.93
N LYS A 149 -2.59 4.28 -9.94
CA LYS A 149 -1.57 3.23 -9.77
C LYS A 149 -0.61 3.17 -10.96
N LEU A 150 -1.12 3.25 -12.20
CA LEU A 150 -0.28 3.29 -13.39
C LEU A 150 0.64 4.53 -13.42
N MET A 151 0.13 5.70 -13.04
CA MET A 151 0.94 6.91 -12.91
C MET A 151 2.12 6.70 -11.97
N ILE A 152 1.89 6.07 -10.80
CA ILE A 152 2.93 5.76 -9.83
C ILE A 152 3.96 4.78 -10.42
N GLU A 153 3.51 3.74 -11.14
CA GLU A 153 4.45 2.81 -11.80
C GLU A 153 5.40 3.55 -12.77
N LYS A 154 4.88 4.50 -13.54
CA LYS A 154 5.70 5.33 -14.45
C LYS A 154 6.64 6.26 -13.70
N ILE A 155 6.16 6.92 -12.64
CA ILE A 155 7.00 7.76 -11.77
C ILE A 155 8.15 6.93 -11.19
N LEU A 156 7.89 5.71 -10.72
CA LEU A 156 8.92 4.83 -10.20
C LEU A 156 9.97 4.44 -11.25
N ASP A 157 9.57 4.24 -12.53
CA ASP A 157 10.50 3.99 -13.63
C ASP A 157 11.43 5.20 -13.90
N ASP A 158 10.88 6.40 -13.80
CA ASP A 158 11.68 7.62 -13.98
C ASP A 158 12.58 7.89 -12.77
N TYR A 159 12.14 7.59 -11.55
CA TYR A 159 12.95 7.68 -10.34
C TYR A 159 14.09 6.65 -10.32
N ASP A 160 13.90 5.46 -10.90
CA ASP A 160 15.01 4.51 -11.07
C ASP A 160 16.09 5.09 -11.98
N LYS A 161 15.71 5.63 -13.14
CA LYS A 161 16.66 6.22 -14.10
C LYS A 161 17.39 7.42 -13.52
N ALA A 162 16.65 8.32 -12.84
CA ALA A 162 17.21 9.60 -12.37
C ALA A 162 17.97 9.46 -11.05
N TYR A 163 17.51 8.65 -10.13
CA TYR A 163 17.98 8.59 -8.73
C TYR A 163 18.45 7.22 -8.28
N ASN A 164 18.44 6.21 -9.18
CA ASN A 164 18.75 4.80 -8.86
C ASN A 164 17.86 4.23 -7.74
N LEU A 165 16.58 4.66 -7.68
CA LEU A 165 15.60 4.15 -6.75
C LEU A 165 14.98 2.87 -7.32
N LYS A 166 15.36 1.72 -6.77
CA LYS A 166 14.89 0.41 -7.25
C LYS A 166 13.49 0.10 -6.72
N SER A 167 12.60 -0.32 -7.62
CA SER A 167 11.22 -0.64 -7.29
C SER A 167 10.80 -2.01 -7.76
N ILE A 168 9.97 -2.69 -6.94
CA ILE A 168 9.17 -3.84 -7.35
C ILE A 168 7.71 -3.41 -7.33
N LYS A 169 6.98 -3.69 -8.42
CA LYS A 169 5.57 -3.31 -8.59
C LYS A 169 4.73 -4.57 -8.59
N LEU A 170 3.92 -4.76 -7.54
CA LEU A 170 3.09 -5.95 -7.37
C LEU A 170 1.66 -5.64 -7.82
N ARG A 171 1.25 -6.20 -8.97
CA ARG A 171 -0.10 -6.00 -9.54
C ARG A 171 -1.04 -7.08 -9.03
N TYR A 172 -1.62 -6.84 -7.86
CA TYR A 172 -2.58 -7.75 -7.25
C TYR A 172 -3.87 -7.82 -8.06
N PHE A 173 -4.49 -9.00 -8.12
CA PHE A 173 -5.86 -9.19 -8.60
C PHE A 173 -6.81 -9.08 -7.40
N ASN A 174 -7.27 -10.20 -6.85
CA ASN A 174 -8.12 -10.19 -5.67
C ASN A 174 -7.36 -10.79 -4.49
N VAL A 175 -7.07 -9.96 -3.50
CA VAL A 175 -6.46 -10.42 -2.27
C VAL A 175 -7.56 -10.92 -1.35
N VAL A 176 -7.41 -12.14 -0.84
CA VAL A 176 -8.37 -12.79 0.05
C VAL A 176 -7.63 -13.67 1.04
N GLY A 177 -8.16 -13.75 2.26
CA GLY A 177 -7.65 -14.61 3.31
C GLY A 177 -7.55 -13.91 4.66
N ALA A 178 -7.19 -14.69 5.66
CA ALA A 178 -6.92 -14.24 7.01
C ALA A 178 -5.64 -14.91 7.53
N ASP A 179 -5.08 -14.36 8.60
CA ASP A 179 -3.96 -14.98 9.27
C ASP A 179 -4.33 -16.39 9.79
N SER A 180 -3.48 -17.38 9.53
CA SER A 180 -3.74 -18.79 9.88
C SER A 180 -3.88 -19.04 11.39
N GLN A 181 -3.32 -18.14 12.21
CA GLN A 181 -3.41 -18.20 13.67
C GLN A 181 -4.58 -17.33 14.22
N GLY A 182 -5.36 -16.68 13.34
CA GLY A 182 -6.51 -15.86 13.71
C GLY A 182 -6.13 -14.54 14.43
N ARG A 183 -4.89 -14.05 14.27
CA ARG A 183 -4.39 -12.83 14.93
C ARG A 183 -4.98 -11.57 14.30
N ILE A 184 -5.14 -11.57 12.96
CA ILE A 184 -5.70 -10.49 12.14
C ILE A 184 -6.50 -11.06 10.97
N GLY A 185 -7.34 -10.24 10.36
CA GLY A 185 -8.13 -10.59 9.19
C GLY A 185 -8.57 -9.35 8.43
N GLU A 186 -9.42 -9.53 7.43
CA GLU A 186 -10.05 -8.45 6.69
C GLU A 186 -11.13 -7.80 7.56
N TRP A 187 -11.04 -6.46 7.71
CA TRP A 187 -11.97 -5.67 8.49
C TRP A 187 -12.25 -4.34 7.79
N HIS A 188 -13.46 -4.24 7.24
CA HIS A 188 -13.98 -3.01 6.64
C HIS A 188 -15.31 -2.65 7.28
N GLU A 189 -15.55 -1.37 7.58
CA GLU A 189 -16.85 -0.90 8.09
C GLU A 189 -17.96 -1.19 7.09
N ASN A 190 -17.73 -0.87 5.82
CA ASN A 190 -18.60 -1.20 4.70
C ASN A 190 -17.92 -2.26 3.83
N GLU A 191 -18.30 -3.52 4.01
CA GLU A 191 -17.71 -4.62 3.25
C GLU A 191 -18.25 -4.67 1.83
N THR A 192 -17.37 -4.53 0.85
CA THR A 192 -17.71 -4.58 -0.58
C THR A 192 -17.06 -5.75 -1.33
N HIS A 193 -16.14 -6.47 -0.67
CA HIS A 193 -15.41 -7.56 -1.30
C HIS A 193 -16.25 -8.84 -1.40
N LEU A 194 -16.07 -9.56 -2.50
CA LEU A 194 -16.89 -10.72 -2.87
C LEU A 194 -16.83 -11.83 -1.81
N VAL A 195 -15.64 -12.23 -1.38
CA VAL A 195 -15.46 -13.39 -0.50
C VAL A 195 -16.02 -13.16 0.90
N PRO A 196 -15.73 -12.05 1.60
CA PRO A 196 -16.39 -11.75 2.88
C PRO A 196 -17.92 -11.69 2.78
N ASN A 197 -18.45 -11.11 1.68
CA ASN A 197 -19.90 -11.04 1.48
C ASN A 197 -20.52 -12.43 1.25
N ILE A 198 -19.86 -13.32 0.51
CA ILE A 198 -20.32 -14.71 0.35
C ILE A 198 -20.32 -15.42 1.70
N ILE A 199 -19.25 -15.30 2.48
CA ILE A 199 -19.14 -15.93 3.81
C ILE A 199 -20.23 -15.42 4.73
N LYS A 200 -20.45 -14.10 4.80
CA LYS A 200 -21.52 -13.50 5.61
C LYS A 200 -22.93 -13.97 5.21
N SER A 201 -23.13 -14.26 3.92
CA SER A 201 -24.42 -14.72 3.40
C SER A 201 -24.64 -16.21 3.61
N ALA A 202 -23.59 -16.99 3.86
CA ALA A 202 -23.63 -18.43 4.08
C ALA A 202 -23.76 -18.81 5.56
N LEU A 203 -23.47 -17.89 6.49
CA LEU A 203 -23.60 -18.02 7.94
C LEU A 203 -24.96 -17.52 8.43
#